data_4bc0793ca7364ea4690d92248f22d5c2
#
_entry.id   4bc0793ca7364ea4690d92248f22d5c2
#
_cell.length_a   1.000
_cell.length_b   1.000
_cell.length_c   1.000
_cell.angle_alpha   90.00
_cell.angle_beta   90.00
_cell.angle_gamma   90.00
#
_symmetry.space_group_name_H-M   'P 1'
#
loop_
_entity.id
_entity.type
_entity.pdbx_description
1 polymer ?
#
loop_
_entity_poly.entity_id
_entity_poly.type
_entity_poly.pdbx_seq_one_letter_code
_entity_poly.pdbx_strand_id
1 'polypeptide(L)'
;MNSNIFKALALAALVLISGQAWADSRVDKANQHYAAEEYENAIQLYEDVLNSGMEAPELYYNLGNCYYRQGLLPAAILNYERALLLAPHDKDIRYNLELAYSQIPDKIEPLGEIFLAQWFASIRNTTKSDTWAWISIASFSLFLILLLVYFFSKRSALRKLGFFVGLLFLLISTTTFFFAKYQKERLVNRNTAIVFSPSVTVRSAPDAGSTELFVLHEGIKVKLLQQNNNWYEIQIEDGNVGWIHAEHVEVI
;
A
#
# COMPACT_ATOMS: atom_id res chain seq x y z
N MET A 1 -28.38 16.29 -34.91
CA MET A 1 -27.52 15.77 -33.83
C MET A 1 -28.18 16.19 -32.52
N ASN A 2 -28.70 15.25 -31.73
CA ASN A 2 -29.69 15.50 -30.68
C ASN A 2 -29.17 16.36 -29.53
N SER A 3 -29.79 17.53 -29.31
CA SER A 3 -29.58 18.45 -28.16
C SER A 3 -29.53 17.74 -26.80
N ASN A 4 -30.23 16.62 -26.65
CA ASN A 4 -30.28 15.84 -25.41
C ASN A 4 -28.99 15.05 -25.15
N ILE A 5 -28.26 14.63 -26.18
CA ILE A 5 -26.96 13.94 -26.03
C ILE A 5 -25.90 14.95 -25.57
N PHE A 6 -25.95 16.19 -26.10
CA PHE A 6 -25.02 17.25 -25.68
C PHE A 6 -25.27 17.68 -24.23
N LYS A 7 -26.53 17.73 -23.80
CA LYS A 7 -26.90 18.02 -22.40
C LYS A 7 -26.49 16.89 -21.45
N ALA A 8 -26.64 15.63 -21.87
CA ALA A 8 -26.20 14.47 -21.07
C ALA A 8 -24.68 14.39 -20.96
N LEU A 9 -23.93 14.69 -22.02
CA LEU A 9 -22.48 14.77 -22.02
C LEU A 9 -21.97 15.96 -21.20
N ALA A 10 -22.64 17.12 -21.27
CA ALA A 10 -22.31 18.28 -20.45
C ALA A 10 -22.60 18.03 -18.97
N LEU A 11 -23.71 17.33 -18.62
CA LEU A 11 -24.03 16.94 -17.25
C LEU A 11 -23.04 15.91 -16.71
N ALA A 12 -22.62 14.92 -17.52
CA ALA A 12 -21.60 13.96 -17.17
C ALA A 12 -20.23 14.62 -16.98
N ALA A 13 -19.87 15.61 -17.81
CA ALA A 13 -18.66 16.42 -17.65
C ALA A 13 -18.71 17.29 -16.40
N LEU A 14 -19.88 17.84 -16.03
CA LEU A 14 -20.04 18.64 -14.81
C LEU A 14 -19.90 17.77 -13.53
N VAL A 15 -20.35 16.54 -13.56
CA VAL A 15 -20.20 15.57 -12.45
C VAL A 15 -18.75 15.13 -12.27
N LEU A 16 -17.95 15.13 -13.37
CA LEU A 16 -16.53 14.81 -13.32
C LEU A 16 -15.65 15.97 -12.80
N ILE A 17 -16.15 17.20 -12.80
CA ILE A 17 -15.43 18.38 -12.33
C ILE A 17 -15.66 18.66 -10.83
N SER A 18 -16.69 18.07 -10.21
CA SER A 18 -17.00 18.26 -8.79
C SER A 18 -16.13 17.45 -7.80
N GLY A 19 -15.10 16.77 -8.28
CA GLY A 19 -14.06 16.13 -7.46
C GLY A 19 -12.95 17.09 -7.03
N GLN A 20 -13.24 18.37 -6.75
CA GLN A 20 -12.32 19.20 -6.00
C GLN A 20 -12.33 18.68 -4.56
N ALA A 21 -11.29 17.91 -4.21
CA ALA A 21 -10.97 17.65 -2.83
C ALA A 21 -10.93 18.99 -2.11
N TRP A 22 -11.87 19.24 -1.21
CA TRP A 22 -11.79 20.37 -0.30
C TRP A 22 -10.51 20.15 0.50
N ALA A 23 -9.49 20.98 0.21
CA ALA A 23 -8.27 20.98 1.01
C ALA A 23 -8.71 21.27 2.45
N ASP A 24 -8.51 20.32 3.34
CA ASP A 24 -8.86 20.51 4.74
C ASP A 24 -7.93 21.60 5.28
N SER A 25 -8.51 22.69 5.76
CA SER A 25 -7.74 23.85 6.26
C SER A 25 -6.79 23.46 7.42
N ARG A 26 -7.04 22.31 8.06
CA ARG A 26 -6.17 21.74 9.11
C ARG A 26 -4.85 21.25 8.49
N VAL A 27 -4.88 20.66 7.30
CA VAL A 27 -3.69 20.21 6.59
C VAL A 27 -2.80 21.39 6.24
N ASP A 28 -3.38 22.50 5.74
CA ASP A 28 -2.61 23.70 5.44
C ASP A 28 -1.96 24.31 6.68
N LYS A 29 -2.68 24.31 7.82
CA LYS A 29 -2.11 24.75 9.12
C LYS A 29 -1.01 23.81 9.60
N ALA A 30 -1.21 22.50 9.48
CA ALA A 30 -0.20 21.51 9.85
C ALA A 30 1.08 21.70 9.02
N ASN A 31 0.94 21.94 7.70
CA ASN A 31 2.08 22.27 6.82
C ASN A 31 2.80 23.56 7.26
N GLN A 32 2.07 24.58 7.72
CA GLN A 32 2.66 25.82 8.24
C GLN A 32 3.44 25.57 9.54
N HIS A 33 2.88 24.80 10.48
CA HIS A 33 3.59 24.42 11.71
C HIS A 33 4.82 23.58 11.40
N TYR A 34 4.73 22.63 10.43
CA TYR A 34 5.89 21.87 9.99
C TYR A 34 7.01 22.78 9.45
N ALA A 35 6.64 23.75 8.59
CA ALA A 35 7.60 24.72 8.04
C ALA A 35 8.23 25.64 9.11
N ALA A 36 7.49 25.90 10.20
CA ALA A 36 7.98 26.64 11.36
C ALA A 36 8.77 25.76 12.37
N GLU A 37 9.01 24.48 12.05
CA GLU A 37 9.65 23.47 12.92
C GLU A 37 8.85 23.17 14.20
N GLU A 38 7.58 23.54 14.25
CA GLU A 38 6.66 23.28 15.35
C GLU A 38 6.01 21.88 15.16
N TYR A 39 6.84 20.84 15.22
CA TYR A 39 6.43 19.48 14.83
C TYR A 39 5.31 18.90 15.68
N GLU A 40 5.24 19.20 16.98
CA GLU A 40 4.18 18.74 17.89
C GLU A 40 2.82 19.28 17.48
N ASN A 41 2.74 20.59 17.13
CA ASN A 41 1.50 21.22 16.66
C ASN A 41 1.09 20.65 15.30
N ALA A 42 2.05 20.38 14.42
CA ALA A 42 1.80 19.76 13.13
C ALA A 42 1.25 18.32 13.29
N ILE A 43 1.83 17.51 14.17
CA ILE A 43 1.39 16.15 14.49
C ILE A 43 -0.07 16.16 14.93
N GLN A 44 -0.42 16.97 15.93
CA GLN A 44 -1.80 17.04 16.42
C GLN A 44 -2.81 17.33 15.30
N LEU A 45 -2.51 18.29 14.44
CA LEU A 45 -3.42 18.64 13.33
C LEU A 45 -3.52 17.54 12.27
N TYR A 46 -2.41 16.85 11.92
CA TYR A 46 -2.46 15.71 11.00
C TYR A 46 -3.24 14.55 11.61
N GLU A 47 -3.05 14.24 12.88
CA GLU A 47 -3.80 13.20 13.58
C GLU A 47 -5.28 13.51 13.66
N ASP A 48 -5.67 14.77 13.93
CA ASP A 48 -7.05 15.23 13.92
C ASP A 48 -7.72 15.03 12.54
N VAL A 49 -6.96 15.21 11.45
CA VAL A 49 -7.44 14.95 10.10
C VAL A 49 -7.63 13.45 9.88
N LEU A 50 -6.66 12.63 10.28
CA LEU A 50 -6.76 11.17 10.20
C LEU A 50 -7.93 10.62 11.04
N ASN A 51 -8.11 11.12 12.26
CA ASN A 51 -9.20 10.75 13.16
C ASN A 51 -10.58 11.13 12.61
N SER A 52 -10.65 12.11 11.70
CA SER A 52 -11.88 12.44 10.98
C SER A 52 -12.23 11.44 9.86
N GLY A 53 -11.41 10.40 9.66
CA GLY A 53 -11.59 9.36 8.64
C GLY A 53 -11.02 9.70 7.28
N MET A 54 -10.25 10.78 7.16
CA MET A 54 -9.57 11.13 5.91
C MET A 54 -8.22 10.40 5.85
N GLU A 55 -8.01 9.63 4.78
CA GLU A 55 -6.73 8.96 4.53
C GLU A 55 -6.16 9.43 3.19
N ALA A 56 -4.89 9.88 3.19
CA ALA A 56 -4.15 10.24 1.99
C ALA A 56 -2.66 9.92 2.17
N PRO A 57 -1.95 9.52 1.11
CA PRO A 57 -0.52 9.20 1.22
C PRO A 57 0.30 10.42 1.67
N GLU A 58 -0.04 11.61 1.22
CA GLU A 58 0.63 12.85 1.59
C GLU A 58 0.44 13.18 3.09
N LEU A 59 -0.73 12.87 3.64
CA LEU A 59 -1.04 13.08 5.06
C LEU A 59 -0.15 12.19 5.95
N TYR A 60 -0.12 10.89 5.66
CA TYR A 60 0.75 9.96 6.37
C TYR A 60 2.24 10.27 6.17
N TYR A 61 2.65 10.66 4.96
CA TYR A 61 4.03 11.04 4.67
C TYR A 61 4.48 12.25 5.50
N ASN A 62 3.67 13.31 5.53
CA ASN A 62 3.99 14.52 6.30
C ASN A 62 4.00 14.26 7.80
N LEU A 63 3.05 13.45 8.31
CA LEU A 63 3.04 13.00 9.71
C LEU A 63 4.29 12.17 10.03
N GLY A 64 4.69 11.25 9.15
CA GLY A 64 5.93 10.49 9.26
C GLY A 64 7.16 11.39 9.32
N ASN A 65 7.20 12.45 8.50
CA ASN A 65 8.29 13.43 8.54
C ASN A 65 8.34 14.18 9.88
N CYS A 66 7.20 14.56 10.46
CA CYS A 66 7.15 15.19 11.79
C CYS A 66 7.74 14.27 12.87
N TYR A 67 7.29 13.01 12.92
CA TYR A 67 7.80 12.02 13.87
C TYR A 67 9.30 11.74 13.69
N TYR A 68 9.74 11.66 12.43
CA TYR A 68 11.17 11.48 12.13
C TYR A 68 12.01 12.64 12.64
N ARG A 69 11.54 13.89 12.48
CA ARG A 69 12.22 15.10 13.01
C ARG A 69 12.28 15.14 14.51
N GLN A 70 11.33 14.51 15.20
CA GLN A 70 11.32 14.37 16.66
C GLN A 70 12.14 13.15 17.16
N GLY A 71 12.69 12.33 16.27
CA GLY A 71 13.41 11.10 16.62
C GLY A 71 12.51 9.93 17.04
N LEU A 72 11.20 10.03 16.83
CA LEU A 72 10.21 8.99 17.13
C LEU A 72 10.13 7.99 15.97
N LEU A 73 11.19 7.17 15.83
CA LEU A 73 11.39 6.30 14.67
C LEU A 73 10.24 5.29 14.43
N PRO A 74 9.70 4.58 15.45
CA PRO A 74 8.59 3.65 15.22
C PRO A 74 7.36 4.32 14.60
N ALA A 75 6.99 5.50 15.11
CA ALA A 75 5.86 6.27 14.59
C ALA A 75 6.13 6.80 13.17
N ALA A 76 7.35 7.25 12.89
CA ALA A 76 7.75 7.67 11.55
C ALA A 76 7.65 6.51 10.55
N ILE A 77 8.20 5.34 10.88
CA ILE A 77 8.17 4.13 10.05
C ILE A 77 6.72 3.70 9.81
N LEU A 78 5.88 3.65 10.85
CA LEU A 78 4.47 3.30 10.72
C LEU A 78 3.75 4.19 9.70
N ASN A 79 3.95 5.51 9.80
CA ASN A 79 3.28 6.45 8.91
C ASN A 79 3.84 6.41 7.48
N TYR A 80 5.14 6.21 7.29
CA TYR A 80 5.70 5.98 5.95
C TYR A 80 5.20 4.68 5.32
N GLU A 81 5.06 3.61 6.10
CA GLU A 81 4.49 2.35 5.61
C GLU A 81 3.02 2.51 5.20
N ARG A 82 2.20 3.24 6.01
CA ARG A 82 0.82 3.59 5.66
C ARG A 82 0.76 4.44 4.39
N ALA A 83 1.64 5.42 4.25
CA ALA A 83 1.75 6.22 3.03
C ALA A 83 2.10 5.35 1.81
N LEU A 84 3.04 4.41 1.96
CA LEU A 84 3.49 3.53 0.89
C LEU A 84 2.43 2.49 0.49
N LEU A 85 1.53 2.08 1.41
CA LEU A 85 0.36 1.27 1.05
C LEU A 85 -0.57 1.99 0.07
N LEU A 86 -0.77 3.30 0.27
CA LEU A 86 -1.63 4.12 -0.58
C LEU A 86 -0.94 4.58 -1.87
N ALA A 87 0.38 4.78 -1.84
CA ALA A 87 1.20 5.22 -2.97
C ALA A 87 2.46 4.35 -3.15
N PRO A 88 2.32 3.07 -3.58
CA PRO A 88 3.43 2.11 -3.63
C PRO A 88 4.55 2.47 -4.63
N HIS A 89 4.31 3.42 -5.52
CA HIS A 89 5.26 3.89 -6.53
C HIS A 89 6.03 5.16 -6.12
N ASP A 90 5.68 5.76 -4.98
CA ASP A 90 6.29 7.00 -4.52
C ASP A 90 7.72 6.75 -4.04
N LYS A 91 8.68 7.47 -4.64
CA LYS A 91 10.11 7.30 -4.35
C LYS A 91 10.55 8.08 -3.13
N ASP A 92 9.90 9.21 -2.84
CA ASP A 92 10.26 10.07 -1.72
C ASP A 92 9.83 9.41 -0.40
N ILE A 93 8.64 8.82 -0.38
CA ILE A 93 8.16 8.02 0.75
C ILE A 93 9.11 6.84 1.00
N ARG A 94 9.50 6.12 -0.07
CA ARG A 94 10.40 4.98 0.03
C ARG A 94 11.77 5.38 0.56
N TYR A 95 12.33 6.47 0.05
CA TYR A 95 13.62 6.98 0.50
C TYR A 95 13.62 7.33 1.99
N ASN A 96 12.59 8.06 2.47
CA ASN A 96 12.48 8.43 3.87
C ASN A 96 12.23 7.22 4.78
N LEU A 97 11.48 6.25 4.30
CA LEU A 97 11.29 4.97 5.00
C LEU A 97 12.62 4.20 5.15
N GLU A 98 13.39 4.07 4.07
CA GLU A 98 14.71 3.43 4.09
C GLU A 98 15.67 4.17 5.04
N LEU A 99 15.63 5.51 5.02
CA LEU A 99 16.41 6.34 5.94
C LEU A 99 16.02 6.09 7.41
N ALA A 100 14.73 5.98 7.72
CA ALA A 100 14.24 5.66 9.06
C ALA A 100 14.68 4.25 9.48
N TYR A 101 14.52 3.25 8.61
CA TYR A 101 15.01 1.88 8.87
C TYR A 101 16.54 1.81 9.06
N SER A 102 17.31 2.71 8.46
CA SER A 102 18.75 2.72 8.66
C SER A 102 19.17 3.06 10.09
N GLN A 103 18.27 3.70 10.87
CA GLN A 103 18.54 4.19 12.22
C GLN A 103 18.05 3.27 13.34
N ILE A 104 17.22 2.28 13.05
CA ILE A 104 16.78 1.31 14.07
C ILE A 104 17.92 0.34 14.46
N PRO A 105 17.89 -0.19 15.70
CA PRO A 105 18.96 -1.03 16.21
C PRO A 105 19.11 -2.35 15.45
N ASP A 106 18.00 -3.01 15.21
CA ASP A 106 17.99 -4.34 14.62
C ASP A 106 18.22 -4.28 13.09
N LYS A 107 19.15 -5.09 12.61
CA LYS A 107 19.43 -5.28 11.19
C LYS A 107 19.03 -6.71 10.82
N ILE A 108 17.80 -6.87 10.36
CA ILE A 108 17.28 -8.17 9.93
C ILE A 108 17.57 -8.32 8.44
N GLU A 109 18.35 -9.34 8.08
CA GLU A 109 18.58 -9.67 6.68
C GLU A 109 17.38 -10.43 6.12
N PRO A 110 16.69 -9.88 5.10
CA PRO A 110 15.55 -10.57 4.49
C PRO A 110 15.97 -11.92 3.91
N LEU A 111 15.08 -12.90 3.99
CA LEU A 111 15.27 -14.14 3.22
C LEU A 111 15.44 -13.78 1.74
N GLY A 112 16.48 -14.33 1.11
CA GLY A 112 16.77 -14.07 -0.29
C GLY A 112 15.56 -14.38 -1.17
N GLU A 113 14.95 -13.34 -1.73
CA GLU A 113 13.83 -13.50 -2.64
C GLU A 113 14.32 -13.98 -4.02
N ILE A 114 13.51 -14.83 -4.67
CA ILE A 114 13.76 -15.26 -6.04
C ILE A 114 13.70 -14.03 -6.96
N PHE A 115 14.72 -13.82 -7.77
CA PHE A 115 14.82 -12.69 -8.72
C PHE A 115 13.50 -12.42 -9.50
N LEU A 116 12.84 -13.49 -9.97
CA LEU A 116 11.55 -13.36 -10.66
C LEU A 116 10.47 -12.76 -9.77
N ALA A 117 10.42 -13.13 -8.49
CA ALA A 117 9.43 -12.57 -7.54
C ALA A 117 9.66 -11.08 -7.30
N GLN A 118 10.92 -10.66 -7.14
CA GLN A 118 11.30 -9.25 -7.02
C GLN A 118 10.93 -8.46 -8.29
N TRP A 119 11.19 -9.02 -9.48
CA TRP A 119 10.84 -8.39 -10.75
C TRP A 119 9.34 -8.19 -10.90
N PHE A 120 8.51 -9.22 -10.60
CA PHE A 120 7.06 -9.09 -10.59
C PHE A 120 6.56 -8.09 -9.54
N ALA A 121 7.15 -8.07 -8.35
CA ALA A 121 6.84 -7.10 -7.30
C ALA A 121 7.17 -5.67 -7.74
N SER A 122 8.31 -5.47 -8.40
CA SER A 122 8.70 -4.17 -8.95
C SER A 122 7.69 -3.65 -9.97
N ILE A 123 7.28 -4.49 -10.95
CA ILE A 123 6.25 -4.11 -11.93
C ILE A 123 4.92 -3.82 -11.22
N ARG A 124 4.47 -4.70 -10.34
CA ARG A 124 3.20 -4.52 -9.62
C ARG A 124 3.15 -3.20 -8.85
N ASN A 125 4.27 -2.79 -8.26
CA ASN A 125 4.37 -1.56 -7.45
C ASN A 125 4.58 -0.29 -8.29
N THR A 126 4.56 -0.35 -9.63
CA THR A 126 4.70 0.84 -10.48
C THR A 126 3.47 1.74 -10.48
N THR A 127 2.31 1.23 -10.11
CA THR A 127 1.06 2.01 -10.08
C THR A 127 0.08 1.47 -9.04
N LYS A 128 -1.03 2.22 -8.83
CA LYS A 128 -2.08 1.89 -7.85
C LYS A 128 -2.97 0.73 -8.31
N SER A 129 -3.62 0.06 -7.34
CA SER A 129 -4.61 -1.01 -7.57
C SER A 129 -5.66 -0.66 -8.62
N ASP A 130 -6.25 0.54 -8.53
CA ASP A 130 -7.32 0.96 -9.44
C ASP A 130 -6.82 1.10 -10.88
N THR A 131 -5.58 1.59 -11.09
CA THR A 131 -4.99 1.67 -12.42
C THR A 131 -4.81 0.28 -13.03
N TRP A 132 -4.33 -0.70 -12.25
CA TRP A 132 -4.22 -2.08 -12.69
C TRP A 132 -5.59 -2.68 -13.05
N ALA A 133 -6.63 -2.37 -12.26
CA ALA A 133 -7.99 -2.81 -12.54
C ALA A 133 -8.51 -2.25 -13.88
N TRP A 134 -8.28 -0.96 -14.14
CA TRP A 134 -8.66 -0.36 -15.43
C TRP A 134 -7.89 -0.95 -16.61
N ILE A 135 -6.59 -1.20 -16.48
CA ILE A 135 -5.78 -1.88 -17.51
C ILE A 135 -6.33 -3.28 -17.77
N SER A 136 -6.70 -4.01 -16.71
CA SER A 136 -7.30 -5.35 -16.84
C SER A 136 -8.62 -5.31 -17.61
N ILE A 137 -9.54 -4.40 -17.26
CA ILE A 137 -10.83 -4.26 -17.92
C ILE A 137 -10.66 -3.87 -19.40
N ALA A 138 -9.78 -2.90 -19.70
CA ALA A 138 -9.51 -2.46 -21.06
C ALA A 138 -8.92 -3.59 -21.92
N SER A 139 -7.93 -4.32 -21.36
CA SER A 139 -7.30 -5.46 -22.03
C SER A 139 -8.29 -6.59 -22.29
N PHE A 140 -9.18 -6.89 -21.32
CA PHE A 140 -10.22 -7.90 -21.49
C PHE A 140 -11.25 -7.50 -22.56
N SER A 141 -11.65 -6.23 -22.58
CA SER A 141 -12.55 -5.70 -23.60
C SER A 141 -11.95 -5.83 -25.00
N LEU A 142 -10.65 -5.52 -25.14
CA LEU A 142 -9.93 -5.68 -26.41
C LEU A 142 -9.79 -7.15 -26.82
N PHE A 143 -9.55 -8.04 -25.87
CA PHE A 143 -9.59 -9.48 -26.12
C PHE A 143 -10.95 -9.92 -26.69
N LEU A 144 -12.07 -9.46 -26.13
CA LEU A 144 -13.40 -9.81 -26.64
C LEU A 144 -13.62 -9.29 -28.06
N ILE A 145 -13.17 -8.09 -28.38
CA ILE A 145 -13.23 -7.54 -29.76
C ILE A 145 -12.40 -8.42 -30.72
N LEU A 146 -11.19 -8.79 -30.33
CA LEU A 146 -10.31 -9.64 -31.13
C LEU A 146 -10.89 -11.07 -31.32
N LEU A 147 -11.59 -11.57 -30.30
CA LEU A 147 -12.33 -12.84 -30.37
C LEU A 147 -13.45 -12.77 -31.39
N LEU A 148 -14.20 -11.66 -31.46
CA LEU A 148 -15.21 -11.46 -32.53
C LEU A 148 -14.53 -11.40 -33.90
N VAL A 149 -13.38 -10.72 -34.03
CA VAL A 149 -12.62 -10.72 -35.30
C VAL A 149 -12.21 -12.15 -35.70
N TYR A 150 -11.76 -12.94 -34.73
CA TYR A 150 -11.40 -14.35 -34.97
C TYR A 150 -12.57 -15.17 -35.51
N PHE A 151 -13.77 -15.04 -34.93
CA PHE A 151 -14.94 -15.83 -35.35
C PHE A 151 -15.58 -15.33 -36.64
N PHE A 152 -15.72 -14.02 -36.83
CA PHE A 152 -16.50 -13.44 -37.92
C PHE A 152 -15.67 -13.06 -39.15
N SER A 153 -14.33 -12.98 -39.07
CA SER A 153 -13.53 -12.64 -40.25
C SER A 153 -13.42 -13.80 -41.24
N LYS A 154 -13.61 -13.48 -42.52
CA LYS A 154 -13.37 -14.41 -43.61
C LYS A 154 -11.90 -14.51 -44.04
N ARG A 155 -11.05 -13.54 -43.64
CA ARG A 155 -9.64 -13.48 -44.01
C ARG A 155 -8.79 -14.28 -43.03
N SER A 156 -8.06 -15.29 -43.50
CA SER A 156 -7.19 -16.14 -42.66
C SER A 156 -6.15 -15.31 -41.86
N ALA A 157 -5.59 -14.25 -42.45
CA ALA A 157 -4.64 -13.39 -41.76
C ALA A 157 -5.24 -12.66 -40.53
N LEU A 158 -6.48 -12.14 -40.69
CA LEU A 158 -7.19 -11.48 -39.57
C LEU A 158 -7.60 -12.46 -38.49
N ARG A 159 -7.96 -13.69 -38.83
CA ARG A 159 -8.25 -14.75 -37.86
C ARG A 159 -7.02 -15.10 -37.02
N LYS A 160 -5.85 -15.28 -37.67
CA LYS A 160 -4.58 -15.54 -36.97
C LYS A 160 -4.20 -14.37 -36.05
N LEU A 161 -4.32 -13.14 -36.55
CA LEU A 161 -4.10 -11.94 -35.76
C LEU A 161 -5.02 -11.88 -34.52
N GLY A 162 -6.33 -12.07 -34.74
CA GLY A 162 -7.34 -12.08 -33.67
C GLY A 162 -7.05 -13.11 -32.59
N PHE A 163 -6.58 -14.30 -32.98
CA PHE A 163 -6.23 -15.36 -32.06
C PHE A 163 -4.97 -15.00 -31.23
N PHE A 164 -3.83 -14.72 -31.88
CA PHE A 164 -2.57 -14.52 -31.16
C PHE A 164 -2.54 -13.21 -30.35
N VAL A 165 -3.03 -12.11 -30.95
CA VAL A 165 -3.11 -10.84 -30.24
C VAL A 165 -4.20 -10.89 -29.16
N GLY A 166 -5.32 -11.58 -29.42
CA GLY A 166 -6.34 -11.82 -28.41
C GLY A 166 -5.80 -12.60 -27.21
N LEU A 167 -5.04 -13.67 -27.44
CA LEU A 167 -4.40 -14.43 -26.37
C LEU A 167 -3.43 -13.57 -25.55
N LEU A 168 -2.65 -12.70 -26.21
CA LEU A 168 -1.76 -11.76 -25.52
C LEU A 168 -2.55 -10.82 -24.59
N PHE A 169 -3.65 -10.22 -25.07
CA PHE A 169 -4.48 -9.34 -24.26
C PHE A 169 -5.19 -10.08 -23.11
N LEU A 170 -5.56 -11.33 -23.29
CA LEU A 170 -6.07 -12.17 -22.21
C LEU A 170 -5.01 -12.39 -21.11
N LEU A 171 -3.77 -12.68 -21.51
CA LEU A 171 -2.66 -12.82 -20.53
C LEU A 171 -2.39 -11.52 -19.78
N ILE A 172 -2.34 -10.37 -20.49
CA ILE A 172 -2.18 -9.05 -19.86
C ILE A 172 -3.32 -8.80 -18.87
N SER A 173 -4.57 -9.02 -19.29
CA SER A 173 -5.74 -8.82 -18.42
C SER A 173 -5.66 -9.67 -17.15
N THR A 174 -5.34 -10.95 -17.30
CA THR A 174 -5.22 -11.87 -16.15
C THR A 174 -4.12 -11.44 -15.20
N THR A 175 -2.94 -11.09 -15.71
CA THR A 175 -1.81 -10.64 -14.89
C THR A 175 -2.13 -9.34 -14.14
N THR A 176 -2.69 -8.35 -14.84
CA THR A 176 -3.03 -7.05 -14.23
C THR A 176 -4.19 -7.17 -13.24
N PHE A 177 -5.13 -8.11 -13.45
CA PHE A 177 -6.16 -8.45 -12.47
C PHE A 177 -5.55 -8.97 -11.16
N PHE A 178 -4.58 -9.89 -11.23
CA PHE A 178 -3.91 -10.38 -10.04
C PHE A 178 -3.09 -9.30 -9.33
N PHE A 179 -2.48 -8.36 -10.08
CA PHE A 179 -1.79 -7.21 -9.48
C PHE A 179 -2.77 -6.31 -8.72
N ALA A 180 -3.90 -5.97 -9.34
CA ALA A 180 -4.95 -5.17 -8.69
C ALA A 180 -5.47 -5.86 -7.42
N LYS A 181 -5.80 -7.16 -7.52
CA LYS A 181 -6.29 -7.96 -6.40
C LYS A 181 -5.30 -7.98 -5.24
N TYR A 182 -4.04 -8.29 -5.50
CA TYR A 182 -3.00 -8.35 -4.47
C TYR A 182 -2.81 -7.01 -3.73
N GLN A 183 -2.75 -5.89 -4.48
CA GLN A 183 -2.64 -4.58 -3.85
C GLN A 183 -3.89 -4.22 -3.03
N LYS A 184 -5.08 -4.55 -3.54
CA LYS A 184 -6.33 -4.34 -2.82
C LYS A 184 -6.39 -5.15 -1.52
N GLU A 185 -5.97 -6.41 -1.57
CA GLU A 185 -5.92 -7.26 -0.38
C GLU A 185 -4.97 -6.70 0.69
N ARG A 186 -3.82 -6.15 0.31
CA ARG A 186 -2.90 -5.49 1.25
C ARG A 186 -3.52 -4.28 1.93
N LEU A 187 -4.29 -3.47 1.19
CA LEU A 187 -4.99 -2.30 1.72
C LEU A 187 -6.10 -2.69 2.72
N VAL A 188 -6.79 -3.81 2.47
CA VAL A 188 -7.94 -4.23 3.28
C VAL A 188 -7.50 -5.06 4.49
N ASN A 189 -6.59 -6.01 4.29
CA ASN A 189 -6.27 -7.01 5.33
C ASN A 189 -5.23 -6.54 6.34
N ARG A 190 -4.51 -5.43 6.09
CA ARG A 190 -3.56 -4.79 7.03
C ARG A 190 -2.88 -5.78 7.99
N ASN A 191 -2.23 -6.81 7.44
CA ASN A 191 -1.66 -7.91 8.20
C ASN A 191 -0.17 -7.70 8.53
N THR A 192 0.25 -6.46 8.67
CA THR A 192 1.60 -6.07 9.07
C THR A 192 1.52 -5.03 10.18
N ALA A 193 2.52 -5.01 11.06
CA ALA A 193 2.57 -4.11 12.20
C ALA A 193 4.02 -3.64 12.43
N ILE A 194 4.17 -2.54 13.17
CA ILE A 194 5.45 -2.03 13.64
C ILE A 194 5.56 -2.27 15.15
N VAL A 195 6.72 -2.71 15.62
CA VAL A 195 7.04 -2.85 17.04
C VAL A 195 7.27 -1.46 17.63
N PHE A 196 6.53 -1.11 18.70
CA PHE A 196 6.62 0.19 19.40
C PHE A 196 7.35 0.13 20.72
N SER A 197 7.41 -1.04 21.34
CA SER A 197 8.15 -1.19 22.60
C SER A 197 9.64 -1.17 22.36
N PRO A 198 10.43 -0.47 23.22
CA PRO A 198 11.89 -0.40 23.09
C PRO A 198 12.57 -1.77 22.98
N SER A 199 11.99 -2.77 23.66
CA SER A 199 12.43 -4.17 23.57
C SER A 199 11.26 -5.09 23.89
N VAL A 200 11.05 -6.14 23.10
CA VAL A 200 10.00 -7.15 23.29
C VAL A 200 10.56 -8.53 23.07
N THR A 201 10.28 -9.42 24.02
CA THR A 201 10.66 -10.84 23.93
C THR A 201 9.61 -11.61 23.10
N VAL A 202 10.07 -12.22 22.02
CA VAL A 202 9.24 -13.11 21.20
C VAL A 202 9.26 -14.51 21.82
N ARG A 203 8.08 -15.14 21.95
CA ARG A 203 7.88 -16.38 22.67
C ARG A 203 7.40 -17.51 21.76
N SER A 204 7.56 -18.77 22.23
CA SER A 204 7.16 -19.94 21.47
C SER A 204 5.64 -20.22 21.47
N ALA A 205 4.90 -19.65 22.42
CA ALA A 205 3.45 -19.79 22.54
C ALA A 205 2.82 -18.51 23.11
N PRO A 206 1.50 -18.30 22.96
CA PRO A 206 0.79 -17.12 23.47
C PRO A 206 0.58 -17.18 24.99
N ASP A 207 1.65 -17.31 25.74
CA ASP A 207 1.70 -17.39 27.19
C ASP A 207 2.99 -16.79 27.73
N ALA A 208 2.87 -15.97 28.79
CA ALA A 208 3.99 -15.30 29.44
C ALA A 208 5.02 -16.26 30.06
N GLY A 209 4.62 -17.49 30.40
CA GLY A 209 5.50 -18.55 30.90
C GLY A 209 6.19 -19.39 29.82
N SER A 210 5.89 -19.17 28.54
CA SER A 210 6.45 -19.95 27.45
C SER A 210 7.93 -19.60 27.17
N THR A 211 8.61 -20.48 26.42
CA THR A 211 10.03 -20.33 26.09
C THR A 211 10.29 -19.05 25.29
N GLU A 212 11.31 -18.31 25.71
CA GLU A 212 11.80 -17.14 24.96
C GLU A 212 12.59 -17.61 23.73
N LEU A 213 12.27 -17.04 22.56
CA LEU A 213 12.92 -17.39 21.30
C LEU A 213 14.00 -16.38 20.92
N PHE A 214 13.61 -15.10 20.82
CA PHE A 214 14.49 -13.98 20.50
C PHE A 214 13.88 -12.67 20.99
N VAL A 215 14.63 -11.59 20.88
CA VAL A 215 14.20 -10.23 21.28
C VAL A 215 14.13 -9.37 20.04
N LEU A 216 13.11 -8.52 19.97
CA LEU A 216 12.97 -7.47 18.96
C LEU A 216 13.01 -6.10 19.61
N HIS A 217 13.53 -5.12 18.88
CA HIS A 217 13.50 -3.74 19.27
C HIS A 217 12.49 -2.92 18.47
N GLU A 218 12.23 -1.72 18.92
CA GLU A 218 11.28 -0.80 18.27
C GLU A 218 11.64 -0.48 16.82
N GLY A 219 10.61 -0.23 16.00
CA GLY A 219 10.74 0.11 14.59
C GLY A 219 10.76 -1.11 13.66
N ILE A 220 10.91 -2.33 14.18
CA ILE A 220 10.86 -3.54 13.35
C ILE A 220 9.44 -3.76 12.80
N LYS A 221 9.38 -4.04 11.51
CA LYS A 221 8.15 -4.48 10.85
C LYS A 221 7.98 -5.98 10.99
N VAL A 222 6.78 -6.38 11.38
CA VAL A 222 6.39 -7.78 11.54
C VAL A 222 5.15 -8.08 10.70
N LYS A 223 5.06 -9.29 10.21
CA LYS A 223 3.85 -9.81 9.57
C LYS A 223 3.01 -10.52 10.64
N LEU A 224 1.73 -10.17 10.72
CA LEU A 224 0.76 -10.80 11.60
C LEU A 224 0.20 -12.05 10.90
N LEU A 225 0.39 -13.23 11.48
CA LEU A 225 -0.09 -14.51 10.94
C LEU A 225 -1.45 -14.88 11.51
N GLN A 226 -1.58 -14.85 12.84
CA GLN A 226 -2.83 -15.11 13.54
C GLN A 226 -2.88 -14.36 14.87
N GLN A 227 -4.09 -14.24 15.43
CA GLN A 227 -4.32 -13.63 16.73
C GLN A 227 -4.97 -14.65 17.68
N ASN A 228 -4.47 -14.70 18.90
CA ASN A 228 -5.05 -15.49 19.98
C ASN A 228 -5.16 -14.59 21.23
N ASN A 229 -6.39 -14.19 21.57
CA ASN A 229 -6.67 -13.19 22.61
C ASN A 229 -5.82 -11.90 22.39
N ASN A 230 -4.97 -11.56 23.36
CA ASN A 230 -4.09 -10.40 23.34
C ASN A 230 -2.69 -10.72 22.77
N TRP A 231 -2.51 -11.83 22.09
CA TRP A 231 -1.24 -12.22 21.48
C TRP A 231 -1.36 -12.30 19.97
N TYR A 232 -0.31 -11.82 19.27
CA TYR A 232 -0.13 -12.03 17.84
C TYR A 232 0.98 -13.04 17.59
N GLU A 233 0.72 -14.01 16.73
CA GLU A 233 1.79 -14.76 16.09
C GLU A 233 2.35 -13.88 14.97
N ILE A 234 3.64 -13.62 15.06
CA ILE A 234 4.35 -12.76 14.12
C ILE A 234 5.38 -13.54 13.33
N GLN A 235 5.71 -13.01 12.14
CA GLN A 235 6.85 -13.44 11.34
C GLN A 235 7.70 -12.21 11.01
N ILE A 236 9.01 -12.31 11.25
CA ILE A 236 9.98 -11.29 10.84
C ILE A 236 10.55 -11.58 9.44
N GLU A 237 11.31 -10.65 8.87
CA GLU A 237 11.77 -10.72 7.47
C GLU A 237 12.73 -11.89 7.20
N ASP A 238 13.46 -12.38 8.19
CA ASP A 238 14.32 -13.57 8.09
C ASP A 238 13.54 -14.90 8.15
N GLY A 239 12.20 -14.84 8.30
CA GLY A 239 11.31 -16.00 8.34
C GLY A 239 11.05 -16.58 9.73
N ASN A 240 11.74 -16.12 10.78
CA ASN A 240 11.49 -16.58 12.15
C ASN A 240 10.08 -16.20 12.61
N VAL A 241 9.45 -17.10 13.36
CA VAL A 241 8.06 -16.98 13.83
C VAL A 241 8.02 -17.10 15.35
N GLY A 242 7.09 -16.37 15.97
CA GLY A 242 6.81 -16.49 17.40
C GLY A 242 5.68 -15.57 17.84
N TRP A 243 5.44 -15.48 19.14
CA TRP A 243 4.32 -14.79 19.74
C TRP A 243 4.76 -13.56 20.51
N ILE A 244 4.06 -12.44 20.31
CA ILE A 244 4.22 -11.21 21.11
C ILE A 244 2.86 -10.73 21.59
N HIS A 245 2.85 -9.97 22.69
CA HIS A 245 1.63 -9.34 23.19
C HIS A 245 1.20 -8.18 22.27
N ALA A 246 -0.11 -8.04 22.05
CA ALA A 246 -0.65 -7.07 21.10
C ALA A 246 -0.33 -5.59 21.46
N GLU A 247 -0.12 -5.28 22.74
CA GLU A 247 0.24 -3.94 23.21
C GLU A 247 1.61 -3.43 22.73
N HIS A 248 2.48 -4.34 22.24
CA HIS A 248 3.83 -3.98 21.79
C HIS A 248 3.89 -3.57 20.32
N VAL A 249 2.78 -3.70 19.58
CA VAL A 249 2.75 -3.44 18.13
C VAL A 249 1.57 -2.58 17.73
N GLU A 250 1.77 -1.80 16.67
CA GLU A 250 0.70 -1.04 16.02
C GLU A 250 0.56 -1.47 14.56
N VAL A 251 -0.69 -1.75 14.16
CA VAL A 251 -1.02 -2.25 12.80
C VAL A 251 -0.90 -1.12 11.78
N ILE A 252 -0.28 -1.45 10.64
CA ILE A 252 -0.04 -0.53 9.53
C ILE A 252 -1.33 -0.17 8.81
#